data_892a973af910439ad7159c4679af147e
#
_entry.id   892a973af910439ad7159c4679af147e
#
_cell.length_a   1.000
_cell.length_b   1.000
_cell.length_c   1.000
_cell.angle_alpha   90.00
_cell.angle_beta   90.00
_cell.angle_gamma   90.00
#
_symmetry.space_group_name_H-M   'P 1'
#
loop_
_entity.id
_entity.type
_entity.pdbx_description
1 polymer ?
#
loop_
_entity_poly.entity_id
_entity_poly.type
_entity_poly.pdbx_seq_one_letter_code
_entity_poly.pdbx_strand_id
1 'polypeptide(L)'
;MLPQSEESKILARYTVSPETDVIAERDSKEVQVTLVTIKRGEITLPLHINIVGTNNSQPNVLNICATSIGPPVKVTPEELDFGQVEVLKDYSQKVTIVNASKIPAEFHAFTKQKVSIFKPMIKHAILKPEEKLEVEVICNADDASKFNDILHFVVRDGNDRDVVLRARGTGSTIYCVENLEYLNF
;
A
#
# COMPACT_ATOMS: atom_id res chain seq x y z
N MET A 1 -25.91 -19.21 2.10
CA MET A 1 -25.01 -18.39 2.92
C MET A 1 -23.98 -19.37 3.51
N LEU A 2 -22.75 -19.33 3.06
CA LEU A 2 -21.64 -20.08 3.66
C LEU A 2 -21.27 -19.43 5.00
N PRO A 3 -20.85 -20.20 6.01
CA PRO A 3 -20.48 -19.64 7.29
C PRO A 3 -19.27 -18.69 7.13
N GLN A 4 -19.28 -17.56 7.84
CA GLN A 4 -18.27 -16.49 7.78
C GLN A 4 -16.81 -16.97 7.94
N SER A 5 -16.59 -18.15 8.53
CA SER A 5 -15.25 -18.74 8.70
C SER A 5 -14.64 -19.32 7.40
N GLU A 6 -15.46 -19.66 6.39
CA GLU A 6 -14.96 -20.19 5.11
C GLU A 6 -14.72 -19.08 4.07
N GLU A 7 -15.49 -18.00 4.09
CA GLU A 7 -15.28 -16.86 3.19
C GLU A 7 -13.91 -16.17 3.43
N SER A 8 -13.40 -16.25 4.66
CA SER A 8 -12.08 -15.65 4.99
C SER A 8 -10.88 -16.38 4.35
N LYS A 9 -11.07 -17.61 3.86
CA LYS A 9 -10.02 -18.45 3.24
C LYS A 9 -9.98 -18.37 1.71
N ILE A 10 -11.01 -17.81 1.07
CA ILE A 10 -11.08 -17.74 -0.39
C ILE A 10 -10.10 -16.67 -0.90
N LEU A 11 -9.05 -17.09 -1.60
CA LEU A 11 -8.05 -16.20 -2.20
C LEU A 11 -8.48 -15.68 -3.57
N ALA A 12 -9.24 -16.46 -4.33
CA ALA A 12 -9.70 -16.14 -5.66
C ALA A 12 -10.95 -16.93 -6.04
N ARG A 13 -11.64 -16.47 -7.08
CA ARG A 13 -12.74 -17.16 -7.76
C ARG A 13 -12.47 -17.14 -9.25
N TYR A 14 -12.98 -18.13 -9.98
CA TYR A 14 -12.92 -18.13 -11.43
C TYR A 14 -14.30 -18.35 -12.03
N THR A 15 -14.48 -17.87 -13.25
CA THR A 15 -15.64 -18.12 -14.11
C THR A 15 -15.17 -18.72 -15.43
N VAL A 16 -16.00 -19.55 -16.03
CA VAL A 16 -15.71 -20.25 -17.28
C VAL A 16 -16.80 -19.88 -18.30
N SER A 17 -16.40 -19.60 -19.53
CA SER A 17 -17.36 -19.28 -20.61
C SER A 17 -16.84 -19.86 -21.94
N PRO A 18 -17.67 -20.65 -22.65
CA PRO A 18 -18.92 -21.25 -22.19
C PRO A 18 -18.72 -22.33 -21.13
N GLU A 19 -19.70 -22.56 -20.23
CA GLU A 19 -19.66 -23.63 -19.23
C GLU A 19 -19.90 -25.01 -19.84
N THR A 20 -20.65 -25.05 -20.93
CA THR A 20 -20.95 -26.26 -21.70
C THR A 20 -20.91 -25.95 -23.19
N ASP A 21 -20.36 -26.86 -23.99
CA ASP A 21 -20.33 -26.75 -25.44
C ASP A 21 -20.26 -28.16 -26.07
N VAL A 22 -20.51 -28.25 -27.37
CA VAL A 22 -20.39 -29.46 -28.16
C VAL A 22 -19.24 -29.28 -29.16
N ILE A 23 -18.29 -30.23 -29.14
CA ILE A 23 -17.16 -30.26 -30.06
C ILE A 23 -17.49 -31.25 -31.19
N ALA A 24 -17.49 -30.76 -32.44
CA ALA A 24 -17.66 -31.63 -33.61
C ALA A 24 -16.45 -32.55 -33.81
N GLU A 25 -16.62 -33.58 -34.62
CA GLU A 25 -15.52 -34.50 -34.98
C GLU A 25 -14.34 -33.74 -35.57
N ARG A 26 -13.15 -33.93 -34.99
CA ARG A 26 -11.88 -33.27 -35.37
C ARG A 26 -11.86 -31.77 -35.24
N ASP A 27 -12.79 -31.19 -34.46
CA ASP A 27 -12.86 -29.75 -34.19
C ASP A 27 -12.21 -29.43 -32.84
N SER A 28 -11.99 -28.12 -32.57
CA SER A 28 -11.49 -27.59 -31.32
C SER A 28 -12.33 -26.40 -30.88
N LYS A 29 -12.49 -26.22 -29.57
CA LYS A 29 -13.23 -25.09 -28.98
C LYS A 29 -12.36 -24.40 -27.93
N GLU A 30 -12.42 -23.07 -27.98
CA GLU A 30 -11.77 -22.24 -26.98
C GLU A 30 -12.74 -21.96 -25.82
N VAL A 31 -12.22 -22.11 -24.62
CA VAL A 31 -12.95 -21.81 -23.38
C VAL A 31 -12.20 -20.72 -22.64
N GLN A 32 -12.89 -19.60 -22.38
CA GLN A 32 -12.33 -18.51 -21.62
C GLN A 32 -12.47 -18.75 -20.13
N VAL A 33 -11.36 -18.73 -19.40
CA VAL A 33 -11.34 -18.79 -17.93
C VAL A 33 -10.93 -17.43 -17.39
N THR A 34 -11.82 -16.80 -16.61
CA THR A 34 -11.57 -15.49 -15.98
C THR A 34 -11.34 -15.71 -14.50
N LEU A 35 -10.14 -15.34 -14.03
CA LEU A 35 -9.76 -15.42 -12.62
C LEU A 35 -9.90 -14.04 -11.95
N VAL A 36 -10.65 -13.98 -10.85
CA VAL A 36 -10.78 -12.80 -9.99
C VAL A 36 -10.11 -13.08 -8.66
N THR A 37 -9.03 -12.36 -8.37
CA THR A 37 -8.30 -12.47 -7.10
C THR A 37 -8.95 -11.61 -6.03
N ILE A 38 -9.06 -12.14 -4.81
CA ILE A 38 -9.70 -11.49 -3.65
C ILE A 38 -8.65 -11.06 -2.64
N LYS A 39 -7.61 -11.88 -2.45
CA LYS A 39 -6.51 -11.63 -1.51
C LYS A 39 -5.17 -11.92 -2.15
N ARG A 40 -4.13 -11.35 -1.58
CA ARG A 40 -2.73 -11.61 -1.97
C ARG A 40 -2.34 -13.04 -1.59
N GLY A 41 -1.59 -13.68 -2.46
CA GLY A 41 -1.03 -15.02 -2.20
C GLY A 41 -0.96 -15.90 -3.44
N GLU A 42 -0.44 -17.08 -3.26
CA GLU A 42 -0.41 -18.12 -4.27
C GLU A 42 -1.79 -18.78 -4.36
N ILE A 43 -2.27 -18.95 -5.58
CA ILE A 43 -3.58 -19.46 -5.91
C ILE A 43 -3.38 -20.72 -6.73
N THR A 44 -4.01 -21.81 -6.31
CA THR A 44 -4.15 -23.05 -7.09
C THR A 44 -5.59 -23.50 -6.97
N LEU A 45 -6.31 -23.47 -8.08
CA LEU A 45 -7.72 -23.84 -8.16
C LEU A 45 -7.91 -24.91 -9.20
N PRO A 46 -8.59 -26.06 -8.88
CA PRO A 46 -8.88 -27.10 -9.84
C PRO A 46 -10.06 -26.69 -10.75
N LEU A 47 -9.89 -26.82 -12.05
CA LEU A 47 -10.94 -26.75 -13.05
C LEU A 47 -11.27 -28.19 -13.50
N HIS A 48 -12.49 -28.63 -13.25
CA HIS A 48 -12.96 -29.96 -13.63
C HIS A 48 -13.64 -29.91 -15.00
N ILE A 49 -13.15 -30.71 -15.94
CA ILE A 49 -13.67 -30.80 -17.30
C ILE A 49 -14.32 -32.19 -17.45
N ASN A 50 -15.63 -32.23 -17.56
CA ASN A 50 -16.41 -33.45 -17.76
C ASN A 50 -16.71 -33.64 -19.25
N ILE A 51 -16.41 -34.81 -19.78
CA ILE A 51 -16.75 -35.17 -21.15
C ILE A 51 -17.89 -36.19 -21.10
N VAL A 52 -19.07 -35.74 -21.57
CA VAL A 52 -20.26 -36.60 -21.61
C VAL A 52 -20.17 -37.61 -22.76
N GLY A 53 -20.54 -38.88 -22.50
CA GLY A 53 -20.56 -39.93 -23.51
C GLY A 53 -19.24 -40.74 -23.63
N THR A 54 -18.24 -40.48 -22.78
CA THR A 54 -17.03 -41.29 -22.68
C THR A 54 -17.21 -42.36 -21.59
N ASN A 55 -16.51 -43.52 -21.76
CA ASN A 55 -16.47 -44.56 -20.73
C ASN A 55 -15.63 -44.14 -19.51
N ASN A 56 -15.06 -42.96 -19.53
CA ASN A 56 -14.23 -42.42 -18.45
C ASN A 56 -15.13 -41.60 -17.50
N SER A 57 -15.44 -42.16 -16.35
CA SER A 57 -16.31 -41.51 -15.33
C SER A 57 -15.59 -40.44 -14.48
N GLN A 58 -14.28 -40.28 -14.67
CA GLN A 58 -13.51 -39.29 -13.91
C GLN A 58 -13.32 -38.01 -14.74
N PRO A 59 -13.53 -36.83 -14.14
CA PRO A 59 -13.28 -35.55 -14.80
C PRO A 59 -11.78 -35.35 -15.06
N ASN A 60 -11.45 -34.72 -16.17
CA ASN A 60 -10.10 -34.21 -16.37
C ASN A 60 -9.92 -32.95 -15.48
N VAL A 61 -8.82 -32.90 -14.74
CA VAL A 61 -8.54 -31.78 -13.83
C VAL A 61 -7.39 -30.94 -14.40
N LEU A 62 -7.69 -29.67 -14.63
CA LEU A 62 -6.70 -28.65 -14.98
C LEU A 62 -6.47 -27.73 -13.78
N ASN A 63 -5.24 -27.58 -13.32
CA ASN A 63 -4.94 -26.66 -12.23
C ASN A 63 -4.69 -25.25 -12.77
N ILE A 64 -5.50 -24.30 -12.29
CA ILE A 64 -5.31 -22.86 -12.52
C ILE A 64 -4.35 -22.35 -11.45
N CYS A 65 -3.13 -21.98 -11.84
CA CYS A 65 -2.11 -21.47 -10.94
C CYS A 65 -1.86 -19.98 -11.21
N ALA A 66 -1.86 -19.16 -10.16
CA ALA A 66 -1.59 -17.72 -10.24
C ALA A 66 -0.98 -17.22 -8.93
N THR A 67 -0.23 -16.12 -9.00
CA THR A 67 0.22 -15.38 -7.82
C THR A 67 -0.46 -14.02 -7.79
N SER A 68 -1.30 -13.80 -6.79
CA SER A 68 -1.94 -12.50 -6.57
C SER A 68 -1.02 -11.60 -5.78
N ILE A 69 -0.68 -10.45 -6.37
CA ILE A 69 0.11 -9.38 -5.74
C ILE A 69 -0.79 -8.19 -5.46
N GLY A 70 -0.53 -7.51 -4.33
CA GLY A 70 -1.26 -6.28 -4.01
C GLY A 70 -0.79 -5.08 -4.84
N PRO A 71 -1.39 -3.88 -4.62
CA PRO A 71 -1.06 -2.70 -5.38
C PRO A 71 0.39 -2.26 -5.14
N PRO A 72 1.26 -2.24 -6.16
CA PRO A 72 2.59 -1.65 -6.02
C PRO A 72 2.49 -0.14 -5.89
N VAL A 73 3.03 0.39 -4.79
CA VAL A 73 3.11 1.82 -4.52
C VAL A 73 4.56 2.26 -4.58
N LYS A 74 4.81 3.41 -5.22
CA LYS A 74 6.12 4.07 -5.25
C LYS A 74 6.06 5.33 -4.39
N VAL A 75 7.11 5.57 -3.61
CA VAL A 75 7.26 6.77 -2.77
C VAL A 75 8.55 7.48 -3.17
N THR A 76 8.50 8.79 -3.35
CA THR A 76 9.64 9.59 -3.79
C THR A 76 9.57 10.98 -3.15
N PRO A 77 10.67 11.48 -2.56
CA PRO A 77 11.97 10.84 -2.37
C PRO A 77 11.94 9.77 -1.26
N GLU A 78 12.98 8.94 -1.19
CA GLU A 78 13.16 7.94 -0.12
C GLU A 78 13.77 8.53 1.16
N GLU A 79 14.22 9.78 1.09
CA GLU A 79 14.78 10.53 2.21
C GLU A 79 14.33 12.00 2.14
N LEU A 80 13.91 12.55 3.28
CA LEU A 80 13.67 13.97 3.49
C LEU A 80 14.69 14.50 4.49
N ASP A 81 15.65 15.29 4.02
CA ASP A 81 16.58 16.02 4.87
C ASP A 81 16.14 17.48 4.95
N PHE A 82 15.69 17.90 6.13
CA PHE A 82 15.29 19.29 6.40
C PHE A 82 16.51 20.20 6.65
N GLY A 83 17.72 19.62 6.75
CA GLY A 83 18.94 20.38 7.02
C GLY A 83 18.92 21.00 8.42
N GLN A 84 19.40 22.26 8.48
CA GLN A 84 19.34 23.06 9.70
C GLN A 84 17.99 23.78 9.80
N VAL A 85 17.25 23.55 10.87
CA VAL A 85 15.95 24.13 11.15
C VAL A 85 16.02 24.89 12.48
N GLU A 86 15.41 26.07 12.55
CA GLU A 86 15.27 26.79 13.81
C GLU A 86 14.27 26.07 14.71
N VAL A 87 14.61 25.93 15.99
CA VAL A 87 13.70 25.33 16.97
C VAL A 87 12.39 26.12 17.09
N LEU A 88 11.30 25.42 17.38
CA LEU A 88 9.94 25.96 17.55
C LEU A 88 9.37 26.65 16.29
N LYS A 89 9.94 26.38 15.11
CA LYS A 89 9.41 26.82 13.82
C LYS A 89 9.03 25.62 12.95
N ASP A 90 7.99 25.81 12.16
CA ASP A 90 7.52 24.79 11.20
C ASP A 90 8.28 24.90 9.88
N TYR A 91 8.78 23.76 9.43
CA TYR A 91 9.36 23.57 8.11
C TYR A 91 8.62 22.45 7.41
N SER A 92 8.34 22.58 6.14
CA SER A 92 7.62 21.55 5.40
C SER A 92 8.38 21.06 4.19
N GLN A 93 8.28 19.76 3.94
CA GLN A 93 8.72 19.11 2.69
C GLN A 93 7.65 18.14 2.23
N LYS A 94 7.71 17.75 0.96
CA LYS A 94 6.69 16.90 0.34
C LYS A 94 7.28 15.55 -0.08
N VAL A 95 6.50 14.52 0.19
CA VAL A 95 6.71 13.16 -0.34
C VAL A 95 5.59 12.87 -1.32
N THR A 96 5.95 12.36 -2.48
CA THR A 96 4.99 11.92 -3.48
C THR A 96 4.79 10.42 -3.37
N ILE A 97 3.54 9.99 -3.20
CA ILE A 97 3.14 8.59 -3.27
C ILE A 97 2.35 8.35 -4.56
N VAL A 98 2.70 7.31 -5.30
CA VAL A 98 2.09 6.97 -6.60
C VAL A 98 1.60 5.52 -6.56
N ASN A 99 0.32 5.33 -6.84
CA ASN A 99 -0.22 4.01 -7.10
C ASN A 99 0.12 3.59 -8.54
N ALA A 100 1.07 2.68 -8.71
CA ALA A 100 1.48 2.21 -10.03
C ALA A 100 0.66 1.01 -10.54
N SER A 101 -0.53 0.79 -9.98
CA SER A 101 -1.39 -0.35 -10.31
C SER A 101 -2.74 0.08 -10.90
N LYS A 102 -3.47 -0.91 -11.44
CA LYS A 102 -4.84 -0.73 -11.95
C LYS A 102 -5.93 -0.95 -10.89
N ILE A 103 -5.55 -1.16 -9.64
CA ILE A 103 -6.47 -1.34 -8.52
C ILE A 103 -6.24 -0.24 -7.48
N PRO A 104 -7.26 0.15 -6.69
CA PRO A 104 -7.08 1.13 -5.62
C PRO A 104 -6.06 0.67 -4.58
N ALA A 105 -5.27 1.60 -4.05
CA ALA A 105 -4.28 1.36 -3.00
C ALA A 105 -4.63 2.17 -1.75
N GLU A 106 -4.95 1.51 -0.67
CA GLU A 106 -5.17 2.12 0.64
C GLU A 106 -3.86 2.12 1.42
N PHE A 107 -3.48 3.28 1.99
CA PHE A 107 -2.28 3.37 2.81
C PHE A 107 -2.52 4.08 4.13
N HIS A 108 -1.68 3.77 5.11
CA HIS A 108 -1.53 4.47 6.37
C HIS A 108 -0.11 5.00 6.50
N ALA A 109 0.03 6.29 6.88
CA ALA A 109 1.32 6.94 7.09
C ALA A 109 1.51 7.30 8.56
N PHE A 110 2.62 6.89 9.15
CA PHE A 110 2.98 7.21 10.54
C PHE A 110 4.50 7.19 10.74
N THR A 111 4.97 7.91 11.73
CA THR A 111 6.38 7.93 12.13
C THR A 111 6.70 6.74 13.04
N LYS A 112 7.92 6.21 12.95
CA LYS A 112 8.38 5.09 13.78
C LYS A 112 8.37 5.45 15.26
N GLN A 113 8.79 6.68 15.59
CA GLN A 113 8.77 7.16 16.96
C GLN A 113 7.36 7.63 17.33
N LYS A 114 6.88 7.24 18.52
CA LYS A 114 5.56 7.65 19.04
C LYS A 114 5.46 9.16 19.24
N VAL A 115 6.55 9.77 19.70
CA VAL A 115 6.70 11.22 19.81
C VAL A 115 7.77 11.63 18.80
N SER A 116 7.36 12.27 17.73
CA SER A 116 8.23 12.68 16.64
C SER A 116 8.03 14.17 16.35
N ILE A 117 9.13 14.84 16.05
CA ILE A 117 9.10 16.22 15.54
C ILE A 117 8.57 16.30 14.12
N PHE A 118 8.47 15.15 13.43
CA PHE A 118 7.96 15.04 12.06
C PHE A 118 6.50 14.60 12.07
N LYS A 119 5.66 15.31 11.33
CA LYS A 119 4.21 15.05 11.27
C LYS A 119 3.75 14.98 9.81
N PRO A 120 3.37 13.81 9.30
CA PRO A 120 2.70 13.73 8.01
C PRO A 120 1.29 14.32 8.14
N MET A 121 0.93 15.21 7.22
CA MET A 121 -0.39 15.87 7.23
C MET A 121 -1.51 14.93 6.78
N ILE A 122 -1.19 13.97 5.90
CA ILE A 122 -2.11 12.93 5.47
C ILE A 122 -1.65 11.61 6.08
N LYS A 123 -2.45 11.08 7.01
CA LYS A 123 -2.15 9.83 7.72
C LYS A 123 -2.83 8.60 7.10
N HIS A 124 -3.84 8.80 6.28
CA HIS A 124 -4.59 7.74 5.62
C HIS A 124 -5.22 8.29 4.33
N ALA A 125 -5.13 7.53 3.25
CA ALA A 125 -5.86 7.81 2.01
C ALA A 125 -6.01 6.55 1.16
N ILE A 126 -6.93 6.61 0.20
CA ILE A 126 -7.13 5.60 -0.83
C ILE A 126 -6.77 6.25 -2.16
N LEU A 127 -5.71 5.76 -2.79
CA LEU A 127 -5.29 6.18 -4.12
C LEU A 127 -6.05 5.40 -5.18
N LYS A 128 -6.64 6.09 -6.14
CA LYS A 128 -7.20 5.46 -7.34
C LYS A 128 -6.09 4.82 -8.17
N PRO A 129 -6.44 3.94 -9.13
CA PRO A 129 -5.49 3.46 -10.11
C PRO A 129 -4.70 4.60 -10.76
N GLU A 130 -3.38 4.47 -10.80
CA GLU A 130 -2.44 5.43 -11.42
C GLU A 130 -2.42 6.83 -10.77
N GLU A 131 -3.11 7.01 -9.64
CA GLU A 131 -3.16 8.29 -8.94
C GLU A 131 -1.85 8.60 -8.22
N LYS A 132 -1.53 9.90 -8.22
CA LYS A 132 -0.40 10.51 -7.54
C LYS A 132 -0.92 11.44 -6.45
N LEU A 133 -0.39 11.30 -5.22
CA LEU A 133 -0.72 12.14 -4.08
C LEU A 133 0.56 12.72 -3.47
N GLU A 134 0.55 14.01 -3.16
CA GLU A 134 1.60 14.65 -2.38
C GLU A 134 1.21 14.67 -0.91
N VAL A 135 2.08 14.11 -0.07
CA VAL A 135 1.94 14.12 1.38
C VAL A 135 2.95 15.13 1.93
N GLU A 136 2.45 16.20 2.51
CA GLU A 136 3.27 17.17 3.21
C GLU A 136 3.70 16.62 4.57
N VAL A 137 4.98 16.77 4.89
CA VAL A 137 5.58 16.39 6.17
C VAL A 137 6.09 17.66 6.83
N ILE A 138 5.56 17.98 8.00
CA ILE A 138 5.99 19.12 8.80
C ILE A 138 7.05 18.66 9.79
N CYS A 139 8.15 19.42 9.88
CA CYS A 139 9.20 19.29 10.89
C CYS A 139 9.12 20.49 11.84
N ASN A 140 8.95 20.22 13.14
CA ASN A 140 9.01 21.23 14.19
C ASN A 140 9.95 20.74 15.28
N ALA A 141 11.21 21.20 15.23
CA ALA A 141 12.23 20.81 16.20
C ALA A 141 11.96 21.44 17.56
N ASP A 142 12.00 20.63 18.61
CA ASP A 142 11.78 21.04 20.01
C ASP A 142 13.11 21.28 20.76
N ASP A 143 14.24 20.93 20.16
CA ASP A 143 15.58 21.12 20.74
C ASP A 143 16.64 21.33 19.66
N ALA A 144 17.79 21.90 20.06
CA ALA A 144 18.97 22.11 19.23
C ALA A 144 19.83 20.84 19.11
N SER A 145 19.24 19.75 18.61
CA SER A 145 19.83 18.42 18.48
C SER A 145 19.69 17.86 17.08
N LYS A 146 20.23 16.66 16.85
CA LYS A 146 20.02 15.90 15.60
C LYS A 146 18.82 15.00 15.76
N PHE A 147 17.92 15.06 14.79
CA PHE A 147 16.72 14.25 14.73
C PHE A 147 16.77 13.32 13.54
N ASN A 148 16.45 12.03 13.79
CA ASN A 148 16.29 11.01 12.77
C ASN A 148 15.04 10.20 13.09
N ASP A 149 14.20 9.96 12.09
CA ASP A 149 13.04 9.11 12.20
C ASP A 149 12.76 8.41 10.87
N ILE A 150 11.78 7.55 10.83
CA ILE A 150 11.32 6.88 9.61
C ILE A 150 9.82 7.12 9.48
N LEU A 151 9.40 7.62 8.33
CA LEU A 151 8.00 7.70 7.95
C LEU A 151 7.63 6.42 7.22
N HIS A 152 6.78 5.61 7.82
CA HIS A 152 6.24 4.37 7.26
C HIS A 152 4.98 4.66 6.45
N PHE A 153 4.92 4.13 5.24
CA PHE A 153 3.71 4.02 4.45
C PHE A 153 3.33 2.53 4.38
N VAL A 154 2.37 2.13 5.20
CA VAL A 154 1.84 0.76 5.20
C VAL A 154 0.70 0.68 4.22
N VAL A 155 0.87 -0.13 3.17
CA VAL A 155 -0.10 -0.28 2.08
C VAL A 155 -0.89 -1.56 2.28
N ARG A 156 -2.21 -1.44 2.38
CA ARG A 156 -3.09 -2.59 2.56
C ARG A 156 -2.94 -3.57 1.39
N ASP A 157 -2.62 -4.82 1.73
CA ASP A 157 -2.36 -5.90 0.77
C ASP A 157 -1.25 -5.59 -0.26
N GLY A 158 -0.53 -4.47 -0.10
CA GLY A 158 0.53 -4.00 -0.99
C GLY A 158 1.94 -4.14 -0.39
N ASN A 159 2.86 -3.37 -0.95
CA ASN A 159 4.24 -3.27 -0.45
C ASN A 159 4.41 -2.01 0.39
N ASP A 160 4.83 -2.18 1.62
CA ASP A 160 5.18 -1.06 2.51
C ASP A 160 6.37 -0.28 1.96
N ARG A 161 6.41 1.02 2.29
CA ARG A 161 7.47 1.94 1.89
C ARG A 161 7.90 2.79 3.06
N ASP A 162 9.19 3.03 3.16
CA ASP A 162 9.81 3.82 4.20
C ASP A 162 10.48 5.06 3.61
N VAL A 163 10.39 6.18 4.32
CA VAL A 163 11.10 7.43 4.00
C VAL A 163 11.91 7.82 5.22
N VAL A 164 13.20 7.99 5.03
CA VAL A 164 14.10 8.46 6.09
C VAL A 164 13.89 9.95 6.31
N LEU A 165 13.71 10.36 7.57
CA LEU A 165 13.53 11.75 7.96
C LEU A 165 14.73 12.22 8.76
N ARG A 166 15.33 13.36 8.38
CA ARG A 166 16.46 13.98 9.07
C ARG A 166 16.26 15.47 9.25
N ALA A 167 16.68 15.97 10.41
CA ALA A 167 16.77 17.39 10.70
C ALA A 167 17.85 17.65 11.75
N ARG A 168 18.33 18.89 11.79
CA ARG A 168 19.19 19.39 12.85
C ARG A 168 18.63 20.70 13.39
N GLY A 169 18.11 20.65 14.63
CA GLY A 169 17.67 21.85 15.34
C GLY A 169 18.81 22.81 15.61
N THR A 170 18.55 24.09 15.48
CA THR A 170 19.46 25.20 15.80
C THR A 170 18.71 26.30 16.54
N GLY A 171 19.39 27.02 17.40
CA GLY A 171 18.80 28.10 18.20
C GLY A 171 18.62 27.70 19.66
N SER A 172 17.80 28.46 20.38
CA SER A 172 17.48 28.24 21.78
C SER A 172 16.03 27.86 21.95
N THR A 173 15.76 26.91 22.85
CA THR A 173 14.41 26.57 23.27
C THR A 173 13.80 27.57 24.22
N ILE A 174 14.60 28.54 24.67
CA ILE A 174 14.13 29.62 25.55
C ILE A 174 13.56 30.72 24.66
N TYR A 175 12.26 30.93 24.71
CA TYR A 175 11.57 32.03 24.06
C TYR A 175 11.07 33.02 25.13
N CYS A 176 11.53 34.25 25.03
CA CYS A 176 11.03 35.32 25.87
C CYS A 176 10.17 36.25 24.99
N VAL A 177 8.91 36.45 25.40
CA VAL A 177 7.98 37.33 24.69
C VAL A 177 8.33 38.82 24.95
N GLU A 178 9.01 39.10 26.07
CA GLU A 178 9.40 40.42 26.48
C GLU A 178 10.80 40.75 25.95
N ASN A 179 11.02 42.04 25.63
CA ASN A 179 12.32 42.54 25.22
C ASN A 179 13.28 42.52 26.41
N LEU A 180 14.23 41.57 26.41
CA LEU A 180 15.21 41.39 27.49
C LEU A 180 16.17 42.58 27.68
N GLU A 181 16.20 43.55 26.75
CA GLU A 181 17.03 44.75 26.87
C GLU A 181 16.54 45.69 27.98
N TYR A 182 15.31 45.52 28.49
CA TYR A 182 14.69 46.39 29.49
C TYR A 182 14.01 45.63 30.62
N LEU A 183 14.71 44.67 31.20
CA LEU A 183 14.26 44.05 32.45
C LEU A 183 14.59 44.96 33.61
N ASN A 184 13.57 45.72 34.11
CA ASN A 184 13.64 46.38 35.38
C ASN A 184 13.32 45.40 36.50
N PHE A 185 14.31 45.16 37.38
CA PHE A 185 14.15 44.39 38.60
C PHE A 185 13.64 45.30 39.76
#